data_bf1730b159ee4675abe2c278c254f98a
#
_entry.id   bf1730b159ee4675abe2c278c254f98a
#
_cell.length_a   1.000
_cell.length_b   1.000
_cell.length_c   1.000
_cell.angle_alpha   90.00
_cell.angle_beta   90.00
_cell.angle_gamma   90.00
#
_symmetry.space_group_name_H-M   'P 1'
#
loop_
_entity.id
_entity.type
_entity.pdbx_description
1 polymer ?
#
loop_
_entity_poly.entity_id
_entity_poly.type
_entity_poly.pdbx_seq_one_letter_code
_entity_poly.pdbx_strand_id
1 'polypeptide(L)'
;MILLDSTVVIDYTRGKDPKLHLLFSSLKLGVCGIVRSEVLTGWRTAADRAKLIAILNGLTQVSTPDSVWDTVGDNLAELRRHGLTVPVPDAVIATLGMNLNIEVWSRDPHFAAMQRILPTLKLFQEPP
;
A
#
# COMPACT_ATOMS: atom_id res chain seq x y z
N MET A 1 -3.08 -13.11 0.51
CA MET A 1 -2.22 -12.04 -0.02
C MET A 1 -2.46 -10.76 0.76
N ILE A 2 -1.41 -10.01 1.00
CA ILE A 2 -1.46 -8.71 1.68
C ILE A 2 -1.02 -7.65 0.68
N LEU A 3 -1.79 -6.57 0.56
CA LEU A 3 -1.49 -5.46 -0.33
C LEU A 3 -0.61 -4.44 0.40
N LEU A 4 0.55 -4.13 -0.18
CA LEU A 4 1.52 -3.24 0.43
C LEU A 4 1.27 -1.77 0.08
N ASP A 5 1.37 -0.90 1.10
CA ASP A 5 1.54 0.53 0.92
C ASP A 5 3.02 0.87 0.70
N SER A 6 3.29 2.03 0.10
CA SER A 6 4.65 2.46 -0.19
C SER A 6 5.53 2.59 1.06
N THR A 7 4.97 2.97 2.21
CA THR A 7 5.75 3.13 3.45
C THR A 7 6.47 1.85 3.86
N VAL A 8 5.80 0.71 3.71
CA VAL A 8 6.38 -0.60 4.05
C VAL A 8 7.49 -0.98 3.06
N VAL A 9 7.22 -0.80 1.76
CA VAL A 9 8.22 -1.10 0.72
C VAL A 9 9.45 -0.23 0.88
N ILE A 10 9.26 1.07 1.13
CA ILE A 10 10.38 2.00 1.32
C ILE A 10 11.21 1.59 2.54
N ASP A 11 10.57 1.27 3.66
CA ASP A 11 11.29 0.83 4.86
C ASP A 11 12.07 -0.46 4.61
N TYR A 12 11.48 -1.40 3.85
CA TYR A 12 12.19 -2.61 3.45
C TYR A 12 13.42 -2.30 2.58
N THR A 13 13.29 -1.40 1.62
CA THR A 13 14.41 -1.05 0.73
C THR A 13 15.55 -0.35 1.46
N ARG A 14 15.26 0.36 2.55
CA ARG A 14 16.27 1.03 3.38
C ARG A 14 17.05 0.05 4.25
N GLY A 15 16.54 -1.16 4.46
CA GLY A 15 17.23 -2.23 5.19
C GLY A 15 17.45 -1.96 6.67
N LYS A 16 16.69 -1.03 7.27
CA LYS A 16 16.88 -0.62 8.66
C LYS A 16 16.07 -1.45 9.67
N ASP A 17 15.12 -2.24 9.19
CA ASP A 17 14.23 -3.05 10.02
C ASP A 17 14.40 -4.53 9.66
N PRO A 18 15.17 -5.30 10.43
CA PRO A 18 15.41 -6.72 10.13
C PRO A 18 14.14 -7.57 10.07
N LYS A 19 13.11 -7.18 10.81
CA LYS A 19 11.82 -7.88 10.82
C LYS A 19 11.21 -7.95 9.43
N LEU A 20 11.39 -6.92 8.62
CA LEU A 20 10.82 -6.86 7.26
C LEU A 20 11.43 -7.92 6.33
N HIS A 21 12.72 -8.25 6.48
CA HIS A 21 13.33 -9.31 5.68
C HIS A 21 12.64 -10.64 5.89
N LEU A 22 12.34 -10.99 7.13
CA LEU A 22 11.65 -12.22 7.47
C LEU A 22 10.21 -12.22 6.93
N LEU A 23 9.48 -11.13 7.14
CA LEU A 23 8.10 -11.01 6.71
C LEU A 23 7.98 -11.02 5.18
N PHE A 24 8.86 -10.32 4.47
CA PHE A 24 8.86 -10.30 3.00
C PHE A 24 9.18 -11.68 2.40
N SER A 25 9.99 -12.48 3.08
CA SER A 25 10.31 -13.82 2.59
C SER A 25 9.24 -14.87 2.91
N SER A 26 8.40 -14.64 3.91
CA SER A 26 7.44 -15.63 4.40
C SER A 26 5.99 -15.35 4.04
N LEU A 27 5.64 -14.11 3.68
CA LEU A 27 4.27 -13.70 3.37
C LEU A 27 4.05 -13.56 1.86
N LYS A 28 2.82 -13.81 1.41
CA LYS A 28 2.43 -13.50 0.04
C LYS A 28 2.02 -12.02 -0.02
N LEU A 29 2.83 -11.22 -0.72
CA LEU A 29 2.70 -9.77 -0.76
C LEU A 29 2.41 -9.29 -2.17
N GLY A 30 1.52 -8.30 -2.28
CA GLY A 30 1.14 -7.69 -3.55
C GLY A 30 1.43 -6.19 -3.56
N VAL A 31 1.69 -5.67 -4.75
CA VAL A 31 1.91 -4.24 -4.99
C VAL A 31 1.09 -3.79 -6.19
N CYS A 32 0.42 -2.65 -6.07
CA CYS A 32 -0.32 -2.06 -7.18
C CYS A 32 0.50 -0.93 -7.85
N GLY A 33 0.04 -0.50 -9.03
CA GLY A 33 0.78 0.45 -9.84
C GLY A 33 1.05 1.79 -9.16
N ILE A 34 0.10 2.31 -8.38
CA ILE A 34 0.31 3.60 -7.71
C ILE A 34 1.41 3.52 -6.65
N VAL A 35 1.50 2.39 -5.94
CA VAL A 35 2.56 2.17 -4.96
C VAL A 35 3.91 2.02 -5.67
N ARG A 36 3.93 1.29 -6.78
CA ARG A 36 5.13 1.15 -7.61
C ARG A 36 5.67 2.52 -8.02
N SER A 37 4.80 3.41 -8.47
CA SER A 37 5.17 4.77 -8.86
C SER A 37 5.71 5.57 -7.69
N GLU A 38 5.07 5.49 -6.54
CA GLU A 38 5.52 6.20 -5.33
C GLU A 38 6.91 5.74 -4.88
N VAL A 39 7.15 4.43 -4.88
CA VAL A 39 8.45 3.87 -4.51
C VAL A 39 9.54 4.32 -5.47
N LEU A 40 9.25 4.31 -6.78
CA LEU A 40 10.22 4.67 -7.81
C LEU A 40 10.55 6.17 -7.83
N THR A 41 9.71 7.04 -7.26
CA THR A 41 10.05 8.47 -7.19
C THR A 41 11.30 8.74 -6.34
N GLY A 42 11.70 7.80 -5.50
CA GLY A 42 12.82 7.98 -4.57
C GLY A 42 14.18 7.57 -5.11
N TRP A 43 14.30 7.04 -6.34
CA TRP A 43 15.62 6.65 -6.87
C TRP A 43 16.51 7.88 -7.11
N ARG A 44 17.82 7.68 -6.87
CA ARG A 44 18.81 8.74 -7.04
C ARG A 44 19.88 8.38 -8.07
N THR A 45 20.19 7.09 -8.21
CA THR A 45 21.17 6.58 -9.15
C THR A 45 20.54 5.47 -9.98
N ALA A 46 21.15 5.15 -11.14
CA ALA A 46 20.69 4.03 -11.96
C ALA A 46 20.74 2.70 -11.20
N ALA A 47 21.72 2.54 -10.32
CA ALA A 47 21.84 1.34 -9.48
C ALA A 47 20.70 1.26 -8.47
N ASP A 48 20.33 2.36 -7.83
CA ASP A 48 19.16 2.43 -6.92
C ASP A 48 17.89 2.05 -7.66
N ARG A 49 17.67 2.61 -8.84
CA ARG A 49 16.49 2.33 -9.64
C ARG A 49 16.41 0.84 -9.99
N ALA A 50 17.51 0.24 -10.42
CA ALA A 50 17.54 -1.18 -10.74
C ALA A 50 17.21 -2.04 -9.53
N LYS A 51 17.71 -1.68 -8.35
CA LYS A 51 17.41 -2.37 -7.10
C LYS A 51 15.92 -2.28 -6.74
N LEU A 52 15.35 -1.07 -6.83
CA LEU A 52 13.92 -0.86 -6.52
C LEU A 52 13.03 -1.64 -7.46
N ILE A 53 13.34 -1.63 -8.76
CA ILE A 53 12.59 -2.40 -9.76
C ILE A 53 12.69 -3.91 -9.48
N ALA A 54 13.85 -4.41 -9.12
CA ALA A 54 14.03 -5.83 -8.80
C ALA A 54 13.18 -6.23 -7.58
N ILE A 55 13.14 -5.40 -6.54
CA ILE A 55 12.32 -5.65 -5.37
C ILE A 55 10.84 -5.65 -5.74
N LEU A 56 10.38 -4.64 -6.48
CA LEU A 56 8.98 -4.54 -6.90
C LEU A 56 8.56 -5.71 -7.79
N ASN A 57 9.43 -6.12 -8.71
CA ASN A 57 9.15 -7.25 -9.60
C ASN A 57 9.10 -8.60 -8.86
N GLY A 58 9.72 -8.69 -7.70
CA GLY A 58 9.63 -9.88 -6.83
C GLY A 58 8.30 -10.03 -6.09
N LEU A 59 7.46 -8.98 -6.10
CA LEU A 59 6.14 -8.98 -5.47
C LEU A 59 5.06 -9.38 -6.49
N THR A 60 3.91 -9.82 -6.00
CA THR A 60 2.75 -10.04 -6.88
C THR A 60 2.23 -8.71 -7.42
N GLN A 61 2.13 -8.58 -8.74
CA GLN A 61 1.59 -7.37 -9.34
C GLN A 61 0.07 -7.41 -9.28
N VAL A 62 -0.52 -6.39 -8.64
CA VAL A 62 -1.97 -6.27 -8.45
C VAL A 62 -2.48 -5.16 -9.34
N SER A 63 -3.33 -5.50 -10.30
CA SER A 63 -3.90 -4.50 -11.20
C SER A 63 -4.97 -3.67 -10.50
N THR A 64 -5.15 -2.43 -10.96
CA THR A 64 -6.23 -1.54 -10.51
C THR A 64 -7.27 -1.46 -11.62
N PRO A 65 -8.38 -2.23 -11.53
CA PRO A 65 -9.40 -2.22 -12.58
C PRO A 65 -10.04 -0.84 -12.72
N ASP A 66 -10.46 -0.48 -13.93
CA ASP A 66 -11.11 0.80 -14.19
C ASP A 66 -12.37 1.00 -13.33
N SER A 67 -13.07 -0.08 -13.00
CA SER A 67 -14.26 -0.02 -12.15
C SER A 67 -13.97 0.46 -10.71
N VAL A 68 -12.73 0.44 -10.28
CA VAL A 68 -12.35 0.85 -8.92
C VAL A 68 -12.32 2.37 -8.77
N TRP A 69 -12.09 3.12 -9.84
CA TRP A 69 -11.87 4.57 -9.75
C TRP A 69 -13.07 5.35 -9.21
N ASP A 70 -14.28 5.00 -9.63
CA ASP A 70 -15.48 5.64 -9.09
C ASP A 70 -15.63 5.35 -7.59
N THR A 71 -15.35 4.14 -7.17
CA THR A 71 -15.38 3.76 -5.75
C THR A 71 -14.31 4.50 -4.94
N VAL A 72 -13.13 4.75 -5.51
CA VAL A 72 -12.11 5.60 -4.89
C VAL A 72 -12.68 6.99 -4.63
N GLY A 73 -13.32 7.58 -5.62
CA GLY A 73 -13.95 8.90 -5.48
C GLY A 73 -15.04 8.91 -4.40
N ASP A 74 -15.89 7.89 -4.39
CA ASP A 74 -16.94 7.75 -3.37
C ASP A 74 -16.36 7.64 -1.97
N ASN A 75 -15.29 6.85 -1.81
CA ASN A 75 -14.63 6.69 -0.52
C ASN A 75 -13.97 7.99 -0.06
N LEU A 76 -13.32 8.72 -0.96
CA LEU A 76 -12.75 10.03 -0.63
C LEU A 76 -13.83 11.00 -0.16
N ALA A 77 -14.99 11.01 -0.83
CA ALA A 77 -16.12 11.85 -0.42
C ALA A 77 -16.66 11.45 0.95
N GLU A 78 -16.78 10.14 1.21
CA GLU A 78 -17.23 9.62 2.50
C GLU A 78 -16.27 10.01 3.62
N LEU A 79 -14.97 9.83 3.41
CA LEU A 79 -13.93 10.23 4.36
C LEU A 79 -14.03 11.72 4.69
N ARG A 80 -14.16 12.56 3.66
CA ARG A 80 -14.28 14.02 3.83
C ARG A 80 -15.53 14.39 4.64
N ARG A 81 -16.66 13.73 4.41
CA ARG A 81 -17.89 13.96 5.18
C ARG A 81 -17.69 13.70 6.67
N HIS A 82 -16.77 12.80 7.02
CA HIS A 82 -16.44 12.48 8.41
C HIS A 82 -15.20 13.26 8.90
N GLY A 83 -14.80 14.31 8.19
CA GLY A 83 -13.71 15.18 8.61
C GLY A 83 -12.32 14.68 8.33
N LEU A 84 -12.18 13.65 7.49
CA LEU A 84 -10.86 13.09 7.16
C LEU A 84 -10.53 13.32 5.68
N THR A 85 -9.44 14.05 5.43
CA THR A 85 -8.86 14.22 4.10
C THR A 85 -7.58 13.41 4.00
N VAL A 86 -7.53 12.48 3.04
CA VAL A 86 -6.35 11.66 2.78
C VAL A 86 -5.86 11.88 1.36
N PRO A 87 -4.57 11.62 1.08
CA PRO A 87 -4.07 11.64 -0.29
C PRO A 87 -4.78 10.60 -1.16
N VAL A 88 -4.98 10.93 -2.43
CA VAL A 88 -5.62 10.01 -3.39
C VAL A 88 -4.95 8.64 -3.43
N PRO A 89 -3.60 8.53 -3.44
CA PRO A 89 -2.96 7.21 -3.43
C PRO A 89 -3.37 6.32 -2.25
N ASP A 90 -3.51 6.89 -1.06
CA ASP A 90 -3.93 6.13 0.12
C ASP A 90 -5.35 5.58 -0.05
N ALA A 91 -6.25 6.39 -0.60
CA ALA A 91 -7.62 5.96 -0.88
C ALA A 91 -7.67 4.88 -1.96
N VAL A 92 -6.80 4.95 -2.96
CA VAL A 92 -6.68 3.92 -4.01
C VAL A 92 -6.29 2.57 -3.38
N ILE A 93 -5.26 2.57 -2.54
CA ILE A 93 -4.76 1.35 -1.90
C ILE A 93 -5.84 0.76 -0.98
N ALA A 94 -6.46 1.58 -0.16
CA ALA A 94 -7.53 1.14 0.74
C ALA A 94 -8.72 0.56 -0.03
N THR A 95 -9.16 1.26 -1.08
CA THR A 95 -10.29 0.81 -1.91
C THR A 95 -9.98 -0.51 -2.60
N LEU A 96 -8.78 -0.64 -3.14
CA LEU A 96 -8.35 -1.87 -3.82
C LEU A 96 -8.30 -3.04 -2.83
N GLY A 97 -7.78 -2.82 -1.62
CA GLY A 97 -7.78 -3.83 -0.57
C GLY A 97 -9.18 -4.29 -0.19
N MET A 98 -10.11 -3.37 -0.03
CA MET A 98 -11.52 -3.68 0.25
C MET A 98 -12.17 -4.43 -0.92
N ASN A 99 -11.93 -3.99 -2.15
CA ASN A 99 -12.48 -4.63 -3.34
C ASN A 99 -12.01 -6.08 -3.49
N LEU A 100 -10.76 -6.36 -3.15
CA LEU A 100 -10.18 -7.69 -3.21
C LEU A 100 -10.41 -8.52 -1.93
N ASN A 101 -10.96 -7.88 -0.90
CA ASN A 101 -11.16 -8.49 0.42
C ASN A 101 -9.85 -9.05 1.01
N ILE A 102 -8.79 -8.26 0.93
CA ILE A 102 -7.48 -8.60 1.47
C ILE A 102 -7.01 -7.53 2.44
N GLU A 103 -6.07 -7.88 3.30
CA GLU A 103 -5.46 -6.93 4.22
C GLU A 103 -4.56 -5.95 3.46
N VAL A 104 -4.51 -4.72 3.96
CA VAL A 104 -3.55 -3.69 3.54
C VAL A 104 -2.51 -3.55 4.64
N TRP A 105 -1.25 -3.49 4.25
CA TRP A 105 -0.15 -3.30 5.18
C TRP A 105 0.48 -1.93 4.93
N SER A 106 0.32 -1.05 5.91
CA SER A 106 0.88 0.31 5.88
C SER A 106 1.46 0.65 7.25
N ARG A 107 2.42 1.55 7.25
CA ARG A 107 2.96 2.18 8.46
C ARG A 107 2.52 3.64 8.58
N ASP A 108 1.64 4.08 7.67
CA ASP A 108 1.07 5.42 7.69
C ASP A 108 -0.20 5.43 8.54
N PRO A 109 -0.32 6.34 9.53
CA PRO A 109 -1.50 6.43 10.39
C PRO A 109 -2.80 6.76 9.66
N HIS A 110 -2.75 7.27 8.41
CA HIS A 110 -3.95 7.50 7.60
C HIS A 110 -4.80 6.25 7.46
N PHE A 111 -4.20 5.07 7.36
CA PHE A 111 -4.96 3.83 7.14
C PHE A 111 -5.77 3.43 8.36
N ALA A 112 -5.23 3.59 9.56
CA ALA A 112 -6.01 3.35 10.79
C ALA A 112 -7.16 4.35 10.92
N ALA A 113 -6.94 5.61 10.54
CA ALA A 113 -7.99 6.62 10.54
C ALA A 113 -9.06 6.30 9.50
N MET A 114 -8.69 5.87 8.30
CA MET A 114 -9.66 5.43 7.28
C MET A 114 -10.49 4.24 7.75
N GLN A 115 -9.89 3.28 8.44
CA GLN A 115 -10.60 2.09 8.92
C GLN A 115 -11.74 2.42 9.86
N ARG A 116 -11.63 3.49 10.64
CA ARG A 116 -12.71 3.91 11.56
C ARG A 116 -13.95 4.36 10.81
N ILE A 117 -13.80 4.86 9.59
CA ILE A 117 -14.87 5.36 8.74
C ILE A 117 -15.30 4.31 7.73
N LEU A 118 -14.34 3.54 7.23
CA LEU A 118 -14.55 2.47 6.25
C LEU A 118 -14.26 1.12 6.94
N PRO A 119 -15.23 0.56 7.68
CA PRO A 119 -14.94 -0.59 8.56
C PRO A 119 -14.67 -1.90 7.83
N THR A 120 -14.94 -1.99 6.52
CA THR A 120 -14.58 -3.16 5.73
C THR A 120 -13.11 -3.18 5.31
N LEU A 121 -12.39 -2.07 5.53
CA LEU A 121 -10.95 -2.03 5.34
C LEU A 121 -10.27 -2.92 6.39
N LYS A 122 -9.47 -3.88 5.92
CA LYS A 122 -8.72 -4.78 6.77
C LYS A 122 -7.25 -4.35 6.78
N LEU A 123 -6.67 -4.23 7.96
CA LEU A 123 -5.27 -3.85 8.10
C LEU A 123 -4.45 -5.01 8.67
N PHE A 124 -3.32 -5.27 8.02
CA PHE A 124 -2.35 -6.25 8.51
C PHE A 124 -1.67 -5.70 9.76
N GLN A 125 -1.61 -6.51 10.82
CA GLN A 125 -0.92 -6.17 12.06
C GLN A 125 0.44 -6.85 12.08
N GLU A 126 1.50 -6.04 12.15
CA GLU A 126 2.85 -6.57 12.25
C GLU A 126 3.02 -7.33 13.57
N PRO A 127 3.69 -8.50 13.54
CA PRO A 127 4.01 -9.19 14.78
C PRO A 127 4.98 -8.35 15.62
N PRO A 128 4.96 -8.51 16.94
CA PRO A 128 5.84 -7.78 17.85
C PRO A 128 7.31 -8.07 17.66
#